data_627c8879e0a7d2307b0a593b34115ef2
#
_entry.id   627c8879e0a7d2307b0a593b34115ef2
#
_cell.length_a   1.000
_cell.length_b   1.000
_cell.length_c   1.000
_cell.angle_alpha   90.00
_cell.angle_beta   90.00
_cell.angle_gamma   90.00
#
_symmetry.space_group_name_H-M   'P 1'
#
loop_
_entity.id
_entity.type
_entity.pdbx_description
1 polymer ?
#
loop_
_entity_poly.entity_id
_entity_poly.type
_entity_poly.pdbx_seq_one_letter_code
_entity_poly.pdbx_strand_id
1 'polypeptide(L)'
;MKRLSKIFMSCLLCFLITDGVQAQITEKPGFGKFAITNATVHTVTNGTIENGIVLINGEKIEFVGKNAKITADYQQINAEGKHVYPGFMDSGTILGLQEVGAVAVTNDQAELGDYNPHVRAFTAINPSSVSIPVTRVNGVTHVISLPVSGRIAGKGALIDLFGYSPDSMAVQPNAALHLTLPASQQRGWWDDRSDKEVKEAYEKSMKELNEFWKKAEFYNKMMTAYEQNPKGKKQPDKDEKMEAMREVITGDIPVIITADKKQEILDAIEWTKERSDARFILAGVEEGWRVAEDIAEAGLPCLVSTLYTPERDFDNYQRPYQNPGKLHEAGVKVAIATGESENVRNAPYHAGYAATYGLGVEEAVKALTINPAEIFGVSDRLGSLEEGKQANLFISDGDPFEPMTTIEQVFIRGYKIPMVSRHTQLYEEYLNRDAVKN
;
A
#
# COMPACT_ATOMS: atom_id res chain seq x y z
N MET A 1 -20.24 11.92 -65.37
CA MET A 1 -19.65 10.62 -65.02
C MET A 1 -18.19 10.69 -64.48
N LYS A 2 -17.29 11.50 -65.03
CA LYS A 2 -15.89 11.59 -64.57
C LYS A 2 -15.66 12.24 -63.17
N ARG A 3 -16.60 13.01 -62.63
CA ARG A 3 -16.52 13.59 -61.28
C ARG A 3 -16.99 12.65 -60.18
N LEU A 4 -17.97 11.80 -60.41
CA LEU A 4 -18.42 10.79 -59.44
C LEU A 4 -17.38 9.68 -59.24
N SER A 5 -16.66 9.29 -60.33
CA SER A 5 -15.57 8.29 -60.20
C SER A 5 -14.41 8.74 -59.34
N LYS A 6 -14.08 10.06 -59.32
CA LYS A 6 -13.00 10.59 -58.50
C LYS A 6 -13.39 10.67 -57.01
N ILE A 7 -14.66 10.93 -56.69
CA ILE A 7 -15.20 10.95 -55.32
C ILE A 7 -15.23 9.52 -54.78
N PHE A 8 -15.67 8.55 -55.59
CA PHE A 8 -15.69 7.14 -55.16
C PHE A 8 -14.27 6.57 -54.94
N MET A 9 -13.31 6.96 -55.77
CA MET A 9 -11.90 6.55 -55.63
C MET A 9 -11.22 7.23 -54.44
N SER A 10 -11.59 8.48 -54.07
CA SER A 10 -11.07 9.19 -52.90
C SER A 10 -11.66 8.61 -51.60
N CYS A 11 -12.94 8.20 -51.58
CA CYS A 11 -13.55 7.50 -50.44
C CYS A 11 -13.01 6.08 -50.27
N LEU A 12 -12.68 5.36 -51.37
CA LEU A 12 -12.05 4.04 -51.28
C LEU A 12 -10.62 4.09 -50.79
N LEU A 13 -9.86 5.19 -51.09
CA LEU A 13 -8.51 5.39 -50.57
C LEU A 13 -8.50 5.77 -49.10
N CYS A 14 -9.52 6.45 -48.58
CA CYS A 14 -9.68 6.71 -47.15
C CYS A 14 -10.04 5.45 -46.33
N PHE A 15 -10.61 4.42 -46.94
CA PHE A 15 -10.91 3.13 -46.31
C PHE A 15 -9.72 2.17 -46.28
N LEU A 16 -8.64 2.45 -47.02
CA LEU A 16 -7.42 1.63 -47.06
C LEU A 16 -6.30 2.16 -46.18
N ILE A 17 -6.48 3.32 -45.51
CA ILE A 17 -5.55 3.84 -44.50
C ILE A 17 -6.21 3.76 -43.11
N THR A 18 -6.89 2.68 -42.84
CA THR A 18 -7.05 2.18 -41.48
C THR A 18 -5.91 1.17 -41.24
N ASP A 19 -4.69 1.61 -41.33
CA ASP A 19 -3.67 1.04 -40.48
C ASP A 19 -4.20 1.23 -39.06
N GLY A 20 -4.64 0.11 -38.49
CA GLY A 20 -5.34 0.11 -37.24
C GLY A 20 -4.51 0.90 -36.22
N VAL A 21 -5.11 1.90 -35.64
CA VAL A 21 -4.86 2.21 -34.24
C VAL A 21 -5.14 0.87 -33.56
N GLN A 22 -4.12 0.03 -33.44
CA GLN A 22 -4.16 -1.08 -32.51
C GLN A 22 -4.30 -0.40 -31.14
N ALA A 23 -5.55 -0.25 -30.71
CA ALA A 23 -5.81 -0.11 -29.30
C ALA A 23 -4.95 -1.21 -28.66
N GLN A 24 -4.03 -0.84 -27.77
CA GLN A 24 -3.20 -1.81 -27.06
C GLN A 24 -4.13 -2.90 -26.56
N ILE A 25 -4.14 -4.06 -27.27
CA ILE A 25 -4.85 -5.24 -26.79
C ILE A 25 -4.00 -5.72 -25.63
N THR A 26 -4.33 -5.21 -24.45
CA THR A 26 -3.78 -5.77 -23.22
C THR A 26 -4.24 -7.21 -23.18
N GLU A 27 -3.30 -8.13 -23.09
CA GLU A 27 -3.58 -9.54 -22.90
C GLU A 27 -4.56 -9.68 -21.73
N LYS A 28 -5.64 -10.46 -21.93
CA LYS A 28 -6.63 -10.63 -20.87
C LYS A 28 -6.03 -11.48 -19.74
N PRO A 29 -6.24 -11.08 -18.49
CA PRO A 29 -5.85 -11.91 -17.36
C PRO A 29 -6.51 -13.28 -17.43
N GLY A 30 -5.72 -14.34 -17.23
CA GLY A 30 -6.25 -15.71 -17.12
C GLY A 30 -6.97 -15.86 -15.78
N PHE A 31 -8.09 -16.58 -15.76
CA PHE A 31 -8.84 -16.89 -14.54
C PHE A 31 -9.30 -18.34 -14.55
N GLY A 32 -9.30 -19.00 -13.39
CA GLY A 32 -9.75 -20.38 -13.30
C GLY A 32 -8.94 -21.20 -12.29
N LYS A 33 -8.49 -22.38 -12.73
CA LYS A 33 -7.71 -23.28 -11.89
C LYS A 33 -6.26 -23.34 -12.36
N PHE A 34 -5.33 -23.08 -11.46
CA PHE A 34 -3.89 -23.14 -11.73
C PHE A 34 -3.20 -24.03 -10.71
N ALA A 35 -2.26 -24.86 -11.19
CA ALA A 35 -1.39 -25.68 -10.37
C ALA A 35 0.06 -25.26 -10.58
N ILE A 36 0.65 -24.56 -9.61
CA ILE A 36 2.06 -24.22 -9.58
C ILE A 36 2.78 -25.39 -8.92
N THR A 37 3.74 -26.01 -9.62
CA THR A 37 4.41 -27.25 -9.17
C THR A 37 5.91 -27.09 -9.15
N ASN A 38 6.57 -27.94 -8.34
CA ASN A 38 8.03 -28.04 -8.21
C ASN A 38 8.72 -26.76 -7.70
N ALA A 39 8.00 -25.89 -7.02
CA ALA A 39 8.50 -24.62 -6.53
C ALA A 39 9.10 -24.71 -5.12
N THR A 40 10.02 -23.80 -4.79
CA THR A 40 10.31 -23.44 -3.40
C THR A 40 9.22 -22.48 -2.93
N VAL A 41 8.30 -22.97 -2.09
CA VAL A 41 7.12 -22.20 -1.63
C VAL A 41 7.39 -21.58 -0.28
N HIS A 42 7.43 -20.25 -0.21
CA HIS A 42 7.59 -19.47 1.03
C HIS A 42 6.21 -19.16 1.61
N THR A 43 5.75 -19.97 2.56
CA THR A 43 4.39 -19.78 3.12
C THR A 43 4.27 -18.59 4.04
N VAL A 44 5.39 -18.12 4.61
CA VAL A 44 5.55 -17.06 5.61
C VAL A 44 5.17 -17.53 7.02
N THR A 45 4.03 -18.18 7.21
CA THR A 45 3.52 -18.64 8.52
C THR A 45 3.90 -20.07 8.85
N ASN A 46 4.11 -20.93 7.83
CA ASN A 46 4.38 -22.36 7.99
C ASN A 46 5.75 -22.79 7.43
N GLY A 47 6.69 -21.85 7.31
CA GLY A 47 8.04 -22.07 6.78
C GLY A 47 8.09 -22.25 5.26
N THR A 48 9.20 -22.79 4.78
CA THR A 48 9.48 -22.99 3.35
C THR A 48 9.26 -24.46 2.95
N ILE A 49 8.63 -24.69 1.82
CA ILE A 49 8.32 -26.02 1.27
C ILE A 49 9.09 -26.21 -0.03
N GLU A 50 10.13 -27.05 0.01
CA GLU A 50 10.88 -27.45 -1.18
C GLU A 50 10.07 -28.42 -2.05
N ASN A 51 10.13 -28.22 -3.39
CA ASN A 51 9.35 -28.99 -4.37
C ASN A 51 7.84 -28.94 -4.06
N GLY A 52 7.38 -27.75 -3.62
CA GLY A 52 6.03 -27.52 -3.20
C GLY A 52 5.05 -27.37 -4.38
N ILE A 53 3.78 -27.47 -4.03
CA ILE A 53 2.64 -27.29 -4.94
C ILE A 53 1.71 -26.26 -4.33
N VAL A 54 1.27 -25.29 -5.16
CA VAL A 54 0.20 -24.35 -4.82
C VAL A 54 -0.93 -24.55 -5.83
N LEU A 55 -2.11 -24.92 -5.34
CA LEU A 55 -3.32 -24.99 -6.16
C LEU A 55 -4.16 -23.74 -5.95
N ILE A 56 -4.53 -23.12 -7.06
CA ILE A 56 -5.43 -21.95 -7.10
C ILE A 56 -6.74 -22.41 -7.73
N ASN A 57 -7.87 -22.10 -7.10
CA ASN A 57 -9.20 -22.36 -7.63
C ASN A 57 -10.05 -21.09 -7.52
N GLY A 58 -10.31 -20.46 -8.67
CA GLY A 58 -10.92 -19.13 -8.68
C GLY A 58 -10.08 -18.11 -7.91
N GLU A 59 -10.68 -17.38 -6.99
CA GLU A 59 -9.99 -16.32 -6.22
C GLU A 59 -9.15 -16.85 -5.04
N LYS A 60 -9.17 -18.15 -4.75
CA LYS A 60 -8.60 -18.69 -3.52
C LYS A 60 -7.50 -19.70 -3.76
N ILE A 61 -6.61 -19.79 -2.77
CA ILE A 61 -5.68 -20.89 -2.61
C ILE A 61 -6.48 -22.10 -2.12
N GLU A 62 -6.45 -23.19 -2.90
CA GLU A 62 -7.14 -24.42 -2.56
C GLU A 62 -6.23 -25.38 -1.78
N PHE A 63 -4.93 -25.33 -2.06
CA PHE A 63 -3.95 -26.21 -1.42
C PHE A 63 -2.54 -25.60 -1.45
N VAL A 64 -1.80 -25.82 -0.37
CA VAL A 64 -0.34 -25.56 -0.31
C VAL A 64 0.34 -26.75 0.39
N GLY A 65 1.29 -27.39 -0.29
CA GLY A 65 2.00 -28.54 0.29
C GLY A 65 2.86 -29.28 -0.73
N LYS A 66 3.30 -30.51 -0.40
CA LYS A 66 4.15 -31.34 -1.28
C LYS A 66 3.36 -32.30 -2.18
N ASN A 67 2.23 -32.78 -1.72
CA ASN A 67 1.51 -33.85 -2.39
C ASN A 67 0.05 -33.42 -2.63
N ALA A 68 -0.31 -33.15 -3.86
CA ALA A 68 -1.67 -32.83 -4.27
C ALA A 68 -2.13 -33.70 -5.43
N LYS A 69 -3.41 -34.01 -5.49
CA LYS A 69 -4.02 -34.62 -6.66
C LYS A 69 -4.39 -33.51 -7.64
N ILE A 70 -3.61 -33.33 -8.69
CA ILE A 70 -3.86 -32.35 -9.74
C ILE A 70 -4.74 -33.00 -10.80
N THR A 71 -5.93 -32.48 -11.00
CA THR A 71 -6.90 -32.96 -12.02
C THR A 71 -6.66 -32.24 -13.35
N ALA A 72 -7.19 -32.78 -14.44
CA ALA A 72 -6.91 -32.29 -15.81
C ALA A 72 -7.47 -30.89 -16.10
N ASP A 73 -8.33 -30.36 -15.25
CA ASP A 73 -8.92 -29.03 -15.35
C ASP A 73 -8.02 -27.91 -14.79
N TYR A 74 -6.86 -28.29 -14.19
CA TYR A 74 -5.84 -27.32 -13.77
C TYR A 74 -4.88 -26.98 -14.92
N GLN A 75 -4.68 -25.70 -15.16
CA GLN A 75 -3.56 -25.22 -15.97
C GLN A 75 -2.28 -25.34 -15.13
N GLN A 76 -1.38 -26.24 -15.55
CA GLN A 76 -0.13 -26.48 -14.83
C GLN A 76 0.93 -25.45 -15.20
N ILE A 77 1.66 -24.96 -14.17
CA ILE A 77 2.80 -24.07 -14.29
C ILE A 77 3.96 -24.76 -13.58
N ASN A 78 4.95 -25.24 -14.33
CA ASN A 78 6.17 -25.78 -13.74
C ASN A 78 7.06 -24.63 -13.26
N ALA A 79 7.30 -24.57 -11.96
CA ALA A 79 8.15 -23.58 -11.30
C ALA A 79 9.41 -24.22 -10.69
N GLU A 80 9.96 -25.24 -11.37
CA GLU A 80 11.22 -25.89 -10.96
C GLU A 80 12.36 -24.88 -10.91
N GLY A 81 13.07 -24.85 -9.78
CA GLY A 81 14.15 -23.88 -9.51
C GLY A 81 13.67 -22.46 -9.21
N LYS A 82 12.36 -22.24 -9.07
CA LYS A 82 11.76 -20.92 -8.80
C LYS A 82 11.14 -20.88 -7.41
N HIS A 83 10.86 -19.65 -6.98
CA HIS A 83 10.30 -19.34 -5.68
C HIS A 83 8.86 -18.83 -5.83
N VAL A 84 8.00 -19.20 -4.90
CA VAL A 84 6.63 -18.68 -4.79
C VAL A 84 6.48 -17.98 -3.46
N TYR A 85 6.10 -16.70 -3.51
CA TYR A 85 5.85 -15.86 -2.34
C TYR A 85 4.40 -15.36 -2.32
N PRO A 86 3.84 -15.06 -1.13
CA PRO A 86 2.63 -14.24 -1.06
C PRO A 86 2.87 -12.90 -1.73
N GLY A 87 1.84 -12.34 -2.34
CA GLY A 87 1.94 -10.99 -2.91
C GLY A 87 2.32 -9.94 -1.85
N PHE A 88 3.26 -9.08 -2.20
CA PHE A 88 3.73 -8.02 -1.31
C PHE A 88 2.68 -6.92 -1.13
N MET A 89 2.69 -6.30 0.05
CA MET A 89 1.82 -5.19 0.43
C MET A 89 2.68 -3.99 0.82
N ASP A 90 2.50 -2.86 0.16
CA ASP A 90 3.03 -1.58 0.61
C ASP A 90 2.04 -0.93 1.58
N SER A 91 2.50 -0.66 2.80
CA SER A 91 1.66 -0.26 3.93
C SER A 91 1.31 1.23 3.96
N GLY A 92 1.81 2.03 3.02
CA GLY A 92 1.52 3.46 2.95
C GLY A 92 2.07 4.08 1.68
N THR A 93 1.18 4.47 0.77
CA THR A 93 1.51 5.06 -0.53
C THR A 93 0.52 6.16 -0.89
N ILE A 94 0.79 6.87 -1.99
CA ILE A 94 -0.18 7.72 -2.68
C ILE A 94 -0.51 7.18 -4.08
N LEU A 95 -0.23 5.89 -4.33
CA LEU A 95 -0.50 5.22 -5.61
C LEU A 95 -1.99 5.29 -5.95
N GLY A 96 -2.28 5.71 -7.18
CA GLY A 96 -3.65 5.90 -7.67
C GLY A 96 -4.29 7.22 -7.25
N LEU A 97 -3.65 8.02 -6.37
CA LEU A 97 -4.10 9.35 -5.96
C LEU A 97 -3.30 10.47 -6.64
N GLN A 98 -2.18 10.14 -7.26
CA GLN A 98 -1.33 11.07 -7.98
C GLN A 98 -0.77 10.42 -9.24
N GLU A 99 -0.92 11.10 -10.39
CA GLU A 99 -0.34 10.65 -11.66
C GLU A 99 0.89 11.47 -12.05
N VAL A 100 0.73 12.79 -12.18
CA VAL A 100 1.82 13.70 -12.52
C VAL A 100 1.88 14.82 -11.48
N GLY A 101 2.85 14.76 -10.57
CA GLY A 101 2.95 15.67 -9.43
C GLY A 101 2.93 17.16 -9.78
N ALA A 102 3.45 17.53 -10.96
CA ALA A 102 3.46 18.92 -11.45
C ALA A 102 2.10 19.37 -12.05
N VAL A 103 1.13 18.47 -12.19
CA VAL A 103 -0.17 18.75 -12.84
C VAL A 103 -1.28 18.61 -11.81
N ALA A 104 -1.74 19.72 -11.25
CA ALA A 104 -2.68 19.76 -10.13
C ALA A 104 -3.96 18.95 -10.36
N VAL A 105 -4.52 18.92 -11.57
CA VAL A 105 -5.75 18.17 -11.90
C VAL A 105 -5.58 16.65 -11.90
N THR A 106 -4.38 16.14 -11.72
CA THR A 106 -4.06 14.70 -11.61
C THR A 106 -3.60 14.33 -10.20
N ASN A 107 -3.85 15.19 -9.22
CA ASN A 107 -3.32 15.08 -7.88
C ASN A 107 -4.45 15.17 -6.85
N ASP A 108 -5.00 14.02 -6.49
CA ASP A 108 -6.13 13.83 -5.58
C ASP A 108 -5.68 13.34 -4.19
N GLN A 109 -4.38 13.46 -3.88
CA GLN A 109 -3.82 13.02 -2.59
C GLN A 109 -4.15 13.94 -1.43
N ALA A 110 -4.65 15.15 -1.70
CA ALA A 110 -4.81 16.21 -0.71
C ALA A 110 -6.14 16.94 -0.86
N GLU A 111 -6.78 17.24 0.27
CA GLU A 111 -8.00 18.02 0.34
C GLU A 111 -7.79 19.30 1.15
N LEU A 112 -8.62 20.32 0.93
CA LEU A 112 -8.57 21.59 1.66
C LEU A 112 -8.99 21.44 3.13
N GLY A 113 -8.27 22.13 4.02
CA GLY A 113 -8.55 22.17 5.46
C GLY A 113 -7.74 21.18 6.26
N ASP A 114 -7.67 21.40 7.58
CA ASP A 114 -6.80 20.64 8.48
C ASP A 114 -7.46 19.36 9.04
N TYR A 115 -8.79 19.30 9.10
CA TYR A 115 -9.55 18.19 9.70
C TYR A 115 -10.56 17.63 8.72
N ASN A 116 -10.17 16.56 8.02
CA ASN A 116 -10.94 15.95 6.93
C ASN A 116 -11.24 14.45 7.13
N PRO A 117 -11.72 13.98 8.30
CA PRO A 117 -11.93 12.55 8.55
C PRO A 117 -13.00 11.91 7.65
N HIS A 118 -13.85 12.72 7.01
CA HIS A 118 -14.90 12.30 6.07
C HIS A 118 -14.38 12.06 4.65
N VAL A 119 -13.18 12.58 4.33
CA VAL A 119 -12.53 12.35 3.04
C VAL A 119 -12.07 10.88 2.96
N ARG A 120 -12.29 10.26 1.81
CA ARG A 120 -11.98 8.86 1.55
C ARG A 120 -11.11 8.75 0.30
N ALA A 121 -9.86 8.32 0.46
CA ALA A 121 -8.96 8.06 -0.67
C ALA A 121 -9.58 7.10 -1.69
N PHE A 122 -10.36 6.14 -1.22
CA PHE A 122 -11.05 5.15 -2.05
C PHE A 122 -11.82 5.76 -3.24
N THR A 123 -12.49 6.88 -3.04
CA THR A 123 -13.30 7.52 -4.08
C THR A 123 -12.47 8.24 -5.15
N ALA A 124 -11.20 8.49 -4.85
CA ALA A 124 -10.26 9.20 -5.73
C ALA A 124 -9.26 8.25 -6.42
N ILE A 125 -9.28 6.95 -6.08
CA ILE A 125 -8.39 5.96 -6.72
C ILE A 125 -8.63 5.94 -8.23
N ASN A 126 -7.56 6.15 -9.00
CA ASN A 126 -7.54 6.00 -10.45
C ASN A 126 -7.15 4.56 -10.84
N PRO A 127 -8.09 3.69 -11.26
CA PRO A 127 -7.78 2.31 -11.66
C PRO A 127 -6.92 2.23 -12.93
N SER A 128 -6.88 3.31 -13.70
CA SER A 128 -6.11 3.41 -14.94
C SER A 128 -4.73 4.03 -14.74
N SER A 129 -4.30 4.23 -13.49
CA SER A 129 -2.95 4.73 -13.18
C SER A 129 -1.87 3.90 -13.86
N VAL A 130 -0.94 4.59 -14.53
CA VAL A 130 0.20 3.96 -15.23
C VAL A 130 1.13 3.24 -14.25
N SER A 131 1.18 3.72 -13.01
CA SER A 131 2.03 3.18 -11.95
C SER A 131 1.53 1.84 -11.40
N ILE A 132 0.23 1.52 -11.52
CA ILE A 132 -0.33 0.24 -11.06
C ILE A 132 0.30 -0.96 -11.80
N PRO A 133 0.30 -1.05 -13.15
CA PRO A 133 0.95 -2.16 -13.85
C PRO A 133 2.47 -2.22 -13.58
N VAL A 134 3.13 -1.07 -13.44
CA VAL A 134 4.57 -0.99 -13.14
C VAL A 134 4.88 -1.56 -11.77
N THR A 135 4.00 -1.31 -10.79
CA THR A 135 4.16 -1.78 -9.40
C THR A 135 3.89 -3.29 -9.29
N ARG A 136 2.78 -3.77 -9.85
CA ARG A 136 2.38 -5.18 -9.70
C ARG A 136 3.34 -6.18 -10.35
N VAL A 137 4.01 -5.80 -11.45
CA VAL A 137 5.00 -6.68 -12.10
C VAL A 137 6.28 -6.88 -11.26
N ASN A 138 6.44 -6.13 -10.16
CA ASN A 138 7.49 -6.32 -9.16
C ASN A 138 7.02 -7.10 -7.92
N GLY A 139 5.90 -7.83 -8.02
CA GLY A 139 5.39 -8.69 -6.94
C GLY A 139 4.55 -7.97 -5.88
N VAL A 140 4.39 -6.64 -5.97
CA VAL A 140 3.48 -5.89 -5.09
C VAL A 140 2.05 -6.05 -5.61
N THR A 141 1.20 -6.67 -4.82
CA THR A 141 -0.19 -6.99 -5.21
C THR A 141 -1.23 -6.12 -4.52
N HIS A 142 -0.84 -5.50 -3.39
CA HIS A 142 -1.70 -4.66 -2.58
C HIS A 142 -0.98 -3.39 -2.14
N VAL A 143 -1.76 -2.34 -1.92
CA VAL A 143 -1.24 -1.12 -1.30
C VAL A 143 -2.29 -0.49 -0.39
N ILE A 144 -1.82 0.23 0.63
CA ILE A 144 -2.64 1.19 1.38
C ILE A 144 -2.43 2.56 0.76
N SER A 145 -3.40 3.05 -0.02
CA SER A 145 -3.36 4.42 -0.55
C SER A 145 -3.90 5.40 0.49
N LEU A 146 -3.07 6.37 0.89
CA LEU A 146 -3.34 7.33 1.98
C LEU A 146 -3.44 8.76 1.44
N PRO A 147 -4.43 9.55 1.87
CA PRO A 147 -4.39 11.00 1.68
C PRO A 147 -3.34 11.63 2.60
N VAL A 148 -2.70 12.73 2.19
CA VAL A 148 -1.48 13.24 2.86
C VAL A 148 -1.53 14.70 3.29
N SER A 149 -2.68 15.36 3.33
CA SER A 149 -2.79 16.78 3.65
C SER A 149 -3.56 17.06 4.94
N GLY A 150 -3.17 18.13 5.63
CA GLY A 150 -3.83 18.57 6.85
C GLY A 150 -3.42 17.80 8.12
N ARG A 151 -4.09 18.07 9.22
CA ARG A 151 -3.89 17.40 10.51
C ARG A 151 -4.51 16.00 10.52
N ILE A 152 -5.76 15.91 10.06
CA ILE A 152 -6.45 14.67 9.75
C ILE A 152 -6.74 14.71 8.25
N ALA A 153 -5.95 13.97 7.48
CA ALA A 153 -6.00 14.00 6.02
C ALA A 153 -7.25 13.31 5.46
N GLY A 154 -7.68 12.23 6.10
CA GLY A 154 -8.80 11.40 5.67
C GLY A 154 -8.52 9.92 5.85
N LYS A 155 -9.37 9.09 5.27
CA LYS A 155 -9.28 7.63 5.33
C LYS A 155 -8.59 7.08 4.10
N GLY A 156 -7.55 6.29 4.34
CA GLY A 156 -6.87 5.48 3.33
C GLY A 156 -7.65 4.24 2.95
N ALA A 157 -7.33 3.68 1.80
CA ALA A 157 -7.93 2.47 1.27
C ALA A 157 -6.88 1.37 1.03
N LEU A 158 -7.18 0.15 1.45
CA LEU A 158 -6.45 -1.04 1.02
C LEU A 158 -7.06 -1.54 -0.28
N ILE A 159 -6.25 -1.61 -1.31
CA ILE A 159 -6.66 -2.04 -2.65
C ILE A 159 -5.78 -3.15 -3.21
N ASP A 160 -6.38 -4.03 -4.00
CA ASP A 160 -5.67 -4.90 -4.95
C ASP A 160 -5.18 -4.08 -6.15
N LEU A 161 -4.00 -4.37 -6.66
CA LEU A 161 -3.47 -3.71 -7.85
C LEU A 161 -4.02 -4.32 -9.16
N PHE A 162 -5.26 -4.77 -9.11
CA PHE A 162 -6.00 -5.29 -10.26
C PHE A 162 -7.49 -5.03 -10.13
N GLY A 163 -8.06 -4.37 -11.13
CA GLY A 163 -9.47 -4.02 -11.24
C GLY A 163 -9.68 -2.90 -12.26
N TYR A 164 -10.93 -2.64 -12.62
CA TYR A 164 -11.31 -1.62 -13.62
C TYR A 164 -12.10 -0.47 -13.00
N SER A 165 -12.41 -0.57 -11.72
CA SER A 165 -13.05 0.49 -10.93
C SER A 165 -12.51 0.43 -9.50
N PRO A 166 -12.58 1.51 -8.71
CA PRO A 166 -12.23 1.46 -7.29
C PRO A 166 -12.93 0.32 -6.55
N ASP A 167 -14.23 0.10 -6.80
CA ASP A 167 -15.00 -0.98 -6.17
C ASP A 167 -14.44 -2.36 -6.50
N SER A 168 -13.99 -2.58 -7.75
CA SER A 168 -13.39 -3.85 -8.17
C SER A 168 -11.99 -4.09 -7.61
N MET A 169 -11.31 -3.04 -7.15
CA MET A 169 -9.98 -3.10 -6.52
C MET A 169 -10.06 -3.14 -4.99
N ALA A 170 -11.23 -2.85 -4.41
CA ALA A 170 -11.37 -2.70 -2.98
C ALA A 170 -11.15 -4.00 -2.21
N VAL A 171 -10.21 -3.99 -1.28
CA VAL A 171 -10.07 -4.97 -0.20
C VAL A 171 -10.71 -4.41 1.07
N GLN A 172 -10.38 -3.17 1.40
CA GLN A 172 -10.93 -2.45 2.55
C GLN A 172 -11.02 -0.94 2.22
N PRO A 173 -12.21 -0.44 1.87
CA PRO A 173 -12.38 0.97 1.43
C PRO A 173 -12.01 2.02 2.47
N ASN A 174 -12.09 1.69 3.76
CA ASN A 174 -11.63 2.50 4.89
C ASN A 174 -10.64 1.66 5.68
N ALA A 175 -9.36 1.69 5.33
CA ALA A 175 -8.34 0.85 5.95
C ALA A 175 -7.74 1.49 7.21
N ALA A 176 -7.58 2.82 7.23
CA ALA A 176 -7.07 3.58 8.36
C ALA A 176 -7.38 5.06 8.21
N LEU A 177 -7.42 5.80 9.32
CA LEU A 177 -7.41 7.27 9.32
C LEU A 177 -5.96 7.76 9.32
N HIS A 178 -5.60 8.71 8.45
CA HIS A 178 -4.27 9.32 8.48
C HIS A 178 -4.28 10.62 9.29
N LEU A 179 -3.41 10.68 10.28
CA LEU A 179 -3.21 11.80 11.19
C LEU A 179 -1.73 12.18 11.23
N THR A 180 -1.42 13.47 11.12
CA THR A 180 -0.08 14.00 11.31
C THR A 180 -0.04 14.80 12.62
N LEU A 181 0.79 14.40 13.58
CA LEU A 181 0.93 15.15 14.82
C LEU A 181 1.56 16.53 14.60
N PRO A 182 1.22 17.54 15.42
CA PRO A 182 1.97 18.79 15.44
C PRO A 182 3.43 18.55 15.72
N ALA A 183 4.33 19.23 14.99
CA ALA A 183 5.75 19.19 15.28
C ALA A 183 6.06 20.00 16.52
N SER A 184 6.72 19.36 17.51
CA SER A 184 7.18 20.00 18.75
C SER A 184 8.55 20.67 18.62
N GLN A 185 9.22 20.50 17.46
CA GLN A 185 10.54 21.07 17.14
C GLN A 185 10.53 21.70 15.75
N GLN A 186 11.53 22.51 15.44
CA GLN A 186 11.75 23.02 14.09
C GLN A 186 11.92 21.87 13.10
N ARG A 187 11.24 21.95 11.95
CA ARG A 187 11.25 20.88 10.93
C ARG A 187 12.53 20.79 10.12
N GLY A 188 13.32 21.87 10.09
CA GLY A 188 14.57 21.89 9.36
C GLY A 188 15.16 23.29 9.26
N TRP A 189 16.30 23.42 8.56
CA TRP A 189 17.03 24.67 8.39
C TRP A 189 16.25 25.81 7.69
N TRP A 190 15.13 25.48 7.07
CA TRP A 190 14.21 26.45 6.42
C TRP A 190 13.10 26.92 7.35
N ASP A 191 13.00 26.40 8.56
CA ASP A 191 12.01 26.79 9.56
C ASP A 191 12.59 27.93 10.40
N ASP A 192 12.30 29.17 9.99
CA ASP A 192 12.82 30.40 10.62
C ASP A 192 12.14 30.77 11.94
N ARG A 193 11.15 29.98 12.41
CA ARG A 193 10.46 30.23 13.67
C ARG A 193 11.41 30.06 14.85
N SER A 194 11.28 30.92 15.83
CA SER A 194 11.95 30.74 17.12
C SER A 194 11.38 29.53 17.89
N ASP A 195 12.15 28.95 18.80
CA ASP A 195 11.71 27.87 19.67
C ASP A 195 10.40 28.21 20.41
N LYS A 196 10.22 29.47 20.79
CA LYS A 196 9.02 29.96 21.45
C LYS A 196 7.81 29.89 20.49
N GLU A 197 7.95 30.33 19.26
CA GLU A 197 6.89 30.29 18.25
C GLU A 197 6.52 28.86 17.87
N VAL A 198 7.51 27.97 17.76
CA VAL A 198 7.28 26.54 17.52
C VAL A 198 6.50 25.93 18.68
N LYS A 199 6.88 26.22 19.92
CA LYS A 199 6.19 25.72 21.11
C LYS A 199 4.75 26.24 21.21
N GLU A 200 4.52 27.55 20.99
CA GLU A 200 3.18 28.14 21.00
C GLU A 200 2.29 27.54 19.91
N ALA A 201 2.85 27.33 18.70
CA ALA A 201 2.14 26.68 17.59
C ALA A 201 1.80 25.22 17.90
N TYR A 202 2.73 24.48 18.50
CA TYR A 202 2.52 23.09 18.95
C TYR A 202 1.39 23.02 19.98
N GLU A 203 1.50 23.79 21.09
CA GLU A 203 0.48 23.80 22.15
C GLU A 203 -0.91 24.14 21.63
N LYS A 204 -1.02 25.14 20.75
CA LYS A 204 -2.26 25.51 20.10
C LYS A 204 -2.81 24.35 19.24
N SER A 205 -1.99 23.77 18.39
CA SER A 205 -2.42 22.70 17.48
C SER A 205 -2.77 21.41 18.24
N MET A 206 -2.07 21.08 19.31
CA MET A 206 -2.41 19.94 20.18
C MET A 206 -3.72 20.18 20.92
N LYS A 207 -3.98 21.40 21.37
CA LYS A 207 -5.26 21.76 21.98
C LYS A 207 -6.42 21.59 21.00
N GLU A 208 -6.27 22.11 19.78
CA GLU A 208 -7.28 21.97 18.72
C GLU A 208 -7.55 20.50 18.36
N LEU A 209 -6.50 19.68 18.24
CA LEU A 209 -6.62 18.23 17.99
C LEU A 209 -7.36 17.53 19.13
N ASN A 210 -7.01 17.83 20.38
CA ASN A 210 -7.66 17.25 21.55
C ASN A 210 -9.13 17.65 21.67
N GLU A 211 -9.47 18.91 21.36
CA GLU A 211 -10.87 19.38 21.32
C GLU A 211 -11.66 18.67 20.22
N PHE A 212 -11.06 18.51 19.03
CA PHE A 212 -11.69 17.78 17.93
C PHE A 212 -11.95 16.31 18.30
N TRP A 213 -10.97 15.63 18.90
CA TRP A 213 -11.11 14.24 19.34
C TRP A 213 -12.18 14.08 20.40
N LYS A 214 -12.18 14.92 21.45
CA LYS A 214 -13.23 14.93 22.47
C LYS A 214 -14.63 15.19 21.90
N LYS A 215 -14.75 16.05 20.90
CA LYS A 215 -16.02 16.27 20.19
C LYS A 215 -16.48 14.99 19.48
N ALA A 216 -15.56 14.25 18.85
CA ALA A 216 -15.87 12.98 18.19
C ALA A 216 -16.29 11.89 19.19
N GLU A 217 -15.60 11.77 20.32
CA GLU A 217 -15.98 10.86 21.41
C GLU A 217 -17.38 11.17 21.95
N PHE A 218 -17.65 12.45 22.19
CA PHE A 218 -18.97 12.89 22.67
C PHE A 218 -20.07 12.58 21.65
N TYR A 219 -19.80 12.88 20.37
CA TYR A 219 -20.74 12.56 19.28
C TYR A 219 -21.01 11.06 19.18
N ASN A 220 -19.98 10.22 19.25
CA ASN A 220 -20.14 8.77 19.24
C ASN A 220 -20.99 8.28 20.41
N LYS A 221 -20.74 8.76 21.64
CA LYS A 221 -21.55 8.43 22.81
C LYS A 221 -23.02 8.82 22.64
N MET A 222 -23.28 10.01 22.10
CA MET A 222 -24.62 10.55 21.86
C MET A 222 -25.36 9.71 20.81
N MET A 223 -24.71 9.39 19.69
CA MET A 223 -25.31 8.58 18.61
C MET A 223 -25.57 7.16 19.06
N THR A 224 -24.64 6.53 19.74
CA THR A 224 -24.79 5.15 20.29
C THR A 224 -25.96 5.10 21.30
N ALA A 225 -26.09 6.08 22.18
CA ALA A 225 -27.20 6.15 23.13
C ALA A 225 -28.56 6.36 22.45
N TYR A 226 -28.58 7.08 21.34
CA TYR A 226 -29.79 7.24 20.52
C TYR A 226 -30.13 5.93 19.79
N GLU A 227 -29.15 5.30 19.13
CA GLU A 227 -29.32 4.03 18.39
C GLU A 227 -29.81 2.88 19.27
N GLN A 228 -29.31 2.81 20.51
CA GLN A 228 -29.77 1.81 21.50
C GLN A 228 -31.22 2.03 21.98
N ASN A 229 -31.68 3.26 22.04
CA ASN A 229 -33.03 3.59 22.48
C ASN A 229 -33.60 4.83 21.81
N PRO A 230 -34.04 4.72 20.53
CA PRO A 230 -34.52 5.87 19.74
C PRO A 230 -35.95 6.31 20.09
N LYS A 231 -36.72 5.45 20.76
CA LYS A 231 -38.16 5.69 21.03
C LYS A 231 -38.39 6.93 21.89
N GLY A 232 -39.10 7.93 21.34
CA GLY A 232 -39.44 9.17 22.04
C GLY A 232 -38.29 10.18 22.16
N LYS A 233 -37.16 9.95 21.49
CA LYS A 233 -36.02 10.86 21.48
C LYS A 233 -35.87 11.51 20.12
N LYS A 234 -35.45 12.78 20.10
CA LYS A 234 -35.02 13.45 18.85
C LYS A 234 -33.67 12.87 18.43
N GLN A 235 -33.55 12.48 17.16
CA GLN A 235 -32.26 12.09 16.59
C GLN A 235 -31.27 13.26 16.69
N PRO A 236 -30.04 13.04 17.13
CA PRO A 236 -29.00 14.06 17.09
C PRO A 236 -28.77 14.57 15.67
N ASP A 237 -28.41 15.83 15.56
CA ASP A 237 -28.09 16.41 14.26
C ASP A 237 -26.83 15.76 13.70
N LYS A 238 -26.85 15.40 12.40
CA LYS A 238 -25.74 14.73 11.74
C LYS A 238 -24.59 15.72 11.48
N ASP A 239 -23.41 15.39 11.99
CA ASP A 239 -22.14 16.05 11.66
C ASP A 239 -21.28 15.05 10.87
N GLU A 240 -21.04 15.30 9.59
CA GLU A 240 -20.34 14.35 8.70
C GLU A 240 -18.92 14.06 9.15
N LYS A 241 -18.21 15.05 9.71
CA LYS A 241 -16.85 14.83 10.23
C LYS A 241 -16.87 13.96 11.47
N MET A 242 -17.80 14.21 12.36
CA MET A 242 -17.93 13.42 13.60
C MET A 242 -18.47 12.02 13.31
N GLU A 243 -19.39 11.86 12.36
CA GLU A 243 -19.88 10.56 11.91
C GLU A 243 -18.73 9.71 11.35
N ALA A 244 -17.85 10.32 10.54
CA ALA A 244 -16.69 9.67 9.99
C ALA A 244 -15.65 9.25 11.05
N MET A 245 -15.64 9.89 12.21
CA MET A 245 -14.74 9.52 13.32
C MET A 245 -15.25 8.33 14.15
N ARG A 246 -16.51 7.91 14.03
CA ARG A 246 -17.08 6.86 14.91
C ARG A 246 -16.31 5.55 14.82
N GLU A 247 -16.03 5.04 13.60
CA GLU A 247 -15.26 3.81 13.38
C GLU A 247 -13.80 3.90 13.87
N VAL A 248 -13.28 5.12 14.00
CA VAL A 248 -11.95 5.41 14.55
C VAL A 248 -11.98 5.33 16.08
N ILE A 249 -12.96 6.02 16.70
CA ILE A 249 -13.12 6.08 18.16
C ILE A 249 -13.42 4.68 18.74
N THR A 250 -14.11 3.83 17.98
CA THR A 250 -14.42 2.44 18.40
C THR A 250 -13.30 1.45 18.09
N GLY A 251 -12.24 1.88 17.41
CA GLY A 251 -11.13 1.02 17.03
C GLY A 251 -11.44 0.07 15.86
N ASP A 252 -12.57 0.24 15.16
CA ASP A 252 -12.93 -0.57 13.99
C ASP A 252 -11.90 -0.41 12.87
N ILE A 253 -11.41 0.83 12.68
CA ILE A 253 -10.24 1.13 11.84
C ILE A 253 -9.13 1.80 12.66
N PRO A 254 -7.84 1.53 12.36
CA PRO A 254 -6.74 2.16 13.06
C PRO A 254 -6.50 3.61 12.61
N VAL A 255 -5.74 4.34 13.43
CA VAL A 255 -5.17 5.65 13.10
C VAL A 255 -3.69 5.48 12.79
N ILE A 256 -3.27 5.87 11.60
CA ILE A 256 -1.87 6.01 11.25
C ILE A 256 -1.42 7.39 11.71
N ILE A 257 -0.47 7.45 12.63
CA ILE A 257 0.13 8.70 13.14
C ILE A 257 1.51 8.86 12.52
N THR A 258 1.69 9.90 11.70
CA THR A 258 3.02 10.26 11.19
C THR A 258 3.79 11.04 12.25
N ALA A 259 4.95 10.50 12.65
CA ALA A 259 5.88 11.08 13.62
C ALA A 259 7.30 10.59 13.31
N ASP A 260 8.23 11.50 12.97
CA ASP A 260 9.55 11.12 12.45
C ASP A 260 10.66 11.27 13.48
N LYS A 261 10.64 12.35 14.26
CA LYS A 261 11.68 12.67 15.21
C LYS A 261 11.42 12.05 16.58
N LYS A 262 12.49 11.75 17.31
CA LYS A 262 12.41 11.17 18.66
C LYS A 262 11.32 11.79 19.52
N GLN A 263 11.28 13.13 19.63
CA GLN A 263 10.31 13.80 20.49
C GLN A 263 8.89 13.66 19.96
N GLU A 264 8.68 13.75 18.64
CA GLU A 264 7.37 13.57 18.01
C GLU A 264 6.83 12.15 18.24
N ILE A 265 7.72 11.14 18.20
CA ILE A 265 7.36 9.74 18.49
C ILE A 265 6.93 9.59 19.96
N LEU A 266 7.69 10.18 20.89
CA LEU A 266 7.33 10.15 22.32
C LEU A 266 6.03 10.91 22.60
N ASP A 267 5.82 12.07 21.97
CA ASP A 267 4.56 12.83 22.04
C ASP A 267 3.38 12.00 21.49
N ALA A 268 3.59 11.25 20.40
CA ALA A 268 2.61 10.34 19.83
C ALA A 268 2.25 9.21 20.81
N ILE A 269 3.25 8.56 21.38
CA ILE A 269 3.06 7.50 22.38
C ILE A 269 2.24 8.03 23.56
N GLU A 270 2.59 9.19 24.10
CA GLU A 270 1.87 9.79 25.22
C GLU A 270 0.43 10.13 24.85
N TRP A 271 0.23 10.70 23.65
CA TRP A 271 -1.11 11.05 23.15
C TRP A 271 -2.03 9.85 22.99
N THR A 272 -1.48 8.68 22.61
CA THR A 272 -2.27 7.44 22.40
C THR A 272 -2.70 6.80 23.74
N LYS A 273 -1.96 6.95 24.83
CA LYS A 273 -2.27 6.32 26.12
C LYS A 273 -3.64 6.70 26.69
N GLU A 274 -4.09 7.93 26.42
CA GLU A 274 -5.40 8.42 26.89
C GLU A 274 -6.58 7.92 26.01
N ARG A 275 -6.30 7.12 24.95
CA ARG A 275 -7.28 6.77 23.89
C ARG A 275 -7.31 5.27 23.63
N SER A 276 -7.42 4.49 24.70
CA SER A 276 -7.29 3.03 24.69
C SER A 276 -8.34 2.29 23.84
N ASP A 277 -9.47 2.92 23.52
CA ASP A 277 -10.51 2.31 22.70
C ASP A 277 -10.17 2.37 21.19
N ALA A 278 -9.28 3.27 20.79
CA ALA A 278 -8.80 3.39 19.40
C ALA A 278 -7.53 2.56 19.19
N ARG A 279 -7.28 2.17 17.94
CA ARG A 279 -6.06 1.46 17.53
C ARG A 279 -5.13 2.43 16.82
N PHE A 280 -3.84 2.37 17.12
CA PHE A 280 -2.84 3.28 16.57
C PHE A 280 -1.69 2.55 15.90
N ILE A 281 -1.14 3.17 14.86
CA ILE A 281 0.02 2.73 14.08
C ILE A 281 0.92 3.96 13.95
N LEU A 282 2.21 3.83 14.20
CA LEU A 282 3.18 4.89 13.91
C LEU A 282 3.67 4.76 12.47
N ALA A 283 3.85 5.89 11.78
CA ALA A 283 4.41 5.93 10.43
C ALA A 283 5.54 6.97 10.34
N GLY A 284 6.46 6.73 9.41
CA GLY A 284 7.70 7.49 9.29
C GLY A 284 8.74 6.96 10.26
N VAL A 285 8.66 7.37 11.52
CA VAL A 285 9.52 6.95 12.64
C VAL A 285 11.02 6.92 12.27
N GLU A 286 11.50 7.96 11.56
CA GLU A 286 12.88 8.04 11.08
C GLU A 286 13.91 7.88 12.22
N GLU A 287 13.62 8.43 13.41
CA GLU A 287 14.43 8.28 14.61
C GLU A 287 13.91 7.19 15.58
N GLY A 288 13.07 6.26 15.11
CA GLY A 288 12.46 5.19 15.92
C GLY A 288 13.49 4.33 16.65
N TRP A 289 14.66 4.08 16.03
CA TRP A 289 15.77 3.36 16.64
C TRP A 289 16.27 3.96 17.98
N ARG A 290 15.98 5.24 18.24
CA ARG A 290 16.35 5.94 19.51
C ARG A 290 15.38 5.67 20.65
N VAL A 291 14.18 5.25 20.34
CA VAL A 291 13.05 5.06 21.28
C VAL A 291 12.30 3.75 20.99
N ALA A 292 13.01 2.77 20.45
CA ALA A 292 12.43 1.49 20.05
C ALA A 292 11.79 0.75 21.23
N GLU A 293 12.40 0.82 22.41
CA GLU A 293 11.86 0.23 23.64
C GLU A 293 10.58 0.93 24.09
N ASP A 294 10.50 2.27 24.00
CA ASP A 294 9.28 3.03 24.32
C ASP A 294 8.13 2.67 23.38
N ILE A 295 8.43 2.50 22.09
CA ILE A 295 7.45 2.08 21.07
C ILE A 295 6.96 0.66 21.37
N ALA A 296 7.88 -0.26 21.69
CA ALA A 296 7.55 -1.64 22.03
C ALA A 296 6.68 -1.74 23.29
N GLU A 297 7.02 -0.98 24.34
CA GLU A 297 6.23 -0.92 25.58
C GLU A 297 4.81 -0.38 25.34
N ALA A 298 4.68 0.58 24.41
CA ALA A 298 3.38 1.10 23.98
C ALA A 298 2.59 0.12 23.11
N GLY A 299 3.20 -0.95 22.60
CA GLY A 299 2.57 -1.95 21.73
C GLY A 299 2.18 -1.42 20.36
N LEU A 300 2.83 -0.35 19.87
CA LEU A 300 2.51 0.31 18.63
C LEU A 300 3.29 -0.30 17.45
N PRO A 301 2.62 -0.81 16.39
CA PRO A 301 3.30 -1.22 15.18
C PRO A 301 3.80 0.00 14.41
N CYS A 302 4.83 -0.21 13.58
CA CYS A 302 5.48 0.85 12.81
C CYS A 302 5.45 0.58 11.30
N LEU A 303 5.10 1.61 10.52
CA LEU A 303 5.27 1.67 9.08
C LEU A 303 6.54 2.46 8.77
N VAL A 304 7.52 1.82 8.11
CA VAL A 304 8.86 2.40 7.93
C VAL A 304 9.25 2.45 6.45
N SER A 305 10.02 3.48 6.10
CA SER A 305 10.71 3.62 4.81
C SER A 305 12.22 3.54 5.03
N THR A 306 12.97 3.00 4.07
CA THR A 306 14.43 2.90 4.15
C THR A 306 15.15 3.68 3.06
N LEU A 307 14.64 3.71 1.83
CA LEU A 307 15.37 4.27 0.69
C LEU A 307 15.17 5.77 0.49
N TYR A 308 14.04 6.32 0.93
CA TYR A 308 13.66 7.71 0.63
C TYR A 308 13.78 8.66 1.84
N THR A 309 14.37 8.17 2.92
CA THR A 309 14.66 8.93 4.14
C THR A 309 16.18 9.05 4.36
N PRO A 310 16.90 9.86 3.56
CA PRO A 310 18.35 9.94 3.68
C PRO A 310 18.76 10.52 5.03
N GLU A 311 19.73 9.88 5.67
CA GLU A 311 20.37 10.43 6.87
C GLU A 311 21.24 11.64 6.48
N ARG A 312 21.18 12.70 7.27
CA ARG A 312 21.96 13.92 7.03
C ARG A 312 23.35 13.87 7.65
N ASP A 313 23.55 12.97 8.59
CA ASP A 313 24.82 12.75 9.26
C ASP A 313 25.64 11.73 8.45
N PHE A 314 26.69 12.19 7.79
CA PHE A 314 27.56 11.35 6.96
C PHE A 314 28.17 10.15 7.69
N ASP A 315 28.43 10.28 9.00
CA ASP A 315 29.02 9.22 9.80
C ASP A 315 28.03 8.10 10.11
N ASN A 316 26.74 8.32 9.83
CA ASN A 316 25.65 7.42 10.21
C ASN A 316 24.65 7.18 9.07
N TYR A 317 25.08 7.21 7.82
CA TYR A 317 24.24 7.03 6.63
C TYR A 317 23.44 5.71 6.63
N GLN A 318 23.86 4.70 7.41
CA GLN A 318 23.21 3.40 7.51
C GLN A 318 21.96 3.40 8.41
N ARG A 319 21.70 4.44 9.18
CA ARG A 319 20.60 4.50 10.16
C ARG A 319 19.23 4.21 9.58
N PRO A 320 18.82 4.79 8.43
CA PRO A 320 17.54 4.48 7.84
C PRO A 320 17.37 2.98 7.52
N TYR A 321 18.45 2.34 7.11
CA TYR A 321 18.45 0.90 6.78
C TYR A 321 18.44 0.02 8.04
N GLN A 322 19.08 0.46 9.12
CA GLN A 322 19.16 -0.24 10.41
C GLN A 322 17.90 -0.07 11.25
N ASN A 323 17.17 1.03 11.07
CA ASN A 323 16.01 1.39 11.88
C ASN A 323 14.95 0.27 11.97
N PRO A 324 14.53 -0.39 10.87
CA PRO A 324 13.57 -1.50 10.94
C PRO A 324 14.07 -2.67 11.79
N GLY A 325 15.37 -3.01 11.68
CA GLY A 325 15.99 -4.06 12.49
C GLY A 325 16.03 -3.71 13.98
N LYS A 326 16.34 -2.45 14.32
CA LYS A 326 16.35 -1.98 15.71
C LYS A 326 14.97 -1.97 16.36
N LEU A 327 13.96 -1.58 15.60
CA LEU A 327 12.56 -1.66 16.03
C LEU A 327 12.15 -3.12 16.28
N HIS A 328 12.47 -4.01 15.35
CA HIS A 328 12.19 -5.44 15.47
C HIS A 328 12.91 -6.08 16.68
N GLU A 329 14.20 -5.78 16.90
CA GLU A 329 14.98 -6.24 18.07
C GLU A 329 14.31 -5.87 19.40
N ALA A 330 13.68 -4.70 19.47
CA ALA A 330 12.92 -4.25 20.63
C ALA A 330 11.52 -4.90 20.76
N GLY A 331 11.09 -5.69 19.77
CA GLY A 331 9.78 -6.36 19.76
C GLY A 331 8.68 -5.59 19.04
N VAL A 332 9.01 -4.54 18.29
CA VAL A 332 8.05 -3.77 17.51
C VAL A 332 7.69 -4.52 16.23
N LYS A 333 6.41 -4.63 15.90
CA LYS A 333 5.95 -5.14 14.60
C LYS A 333 6.16 -4.08 13.53
N VAL A 334 6.99 -4.42 12.53
CA VAL A 334 7.38 -3.52 11.45
C VAL A 334 6.72 -3.92 10.14
N ALA A 335 6.24 -2.95 9.38
CA ALA A 335 5.81 -3.10 7.99
C ALA A 335 6.47 -2.02 7.12
N ILE A 336 6.68 -2.32 5.84
CA ILE A 336 7.29 -1.39 4.89
C ILE A 336 6.22 -0.48 4.30
N ALA A 337 6.54 0.82 4.21
CA ALA A 337 5.75 1.85 3.55
C ALA A 337 6.68 2.74 2.71
N THR A 338 6.43 2.84 1.41
CA THR A 338 7.30 3.67 0.54
C THR A 338 6.98 5.16 0.61
N GLY A 339 5.73 5.52 0.86
CA GLY A 339 5.24 6.90 0.79
C GLY A 339 5.11 7.45 -0.63
N GLU A 340 5.30 6.62 -1.65
CA GLU A 340 5.49 7.01 -3.05
C GLU A 340 4.23 6.78 -3.91
N SER A 341 4.24 7.32 -5.15
CA SER A 341 3.28 6.99 -6.20
C SER A 341 3.92 6.13 -7.29
N GLU A 342 5.00 6.61 -7.89
CA GLU A 342 5.67 5.96 -9.03
C GLU A 342 6.65 4.87 -8.59
N ASN A 343 7.26 5.03 -7.42
CA ASN A 343 8.34 4.18 -6.92
C ASN A 343 7.87 3.11 -5.93
N VAL A 344 6.57 2.88 -5.80
CA VAL A 344 5.99 1.78 -5.01
C VAL A 344 6.55 0.40 -5.44
N ARG A 345 6.92 0.25 -6.73
CA ARG A 345 7.63 -0.93 -7.24
C ARG A 345 8.93 -1.25 -6.50
N ASN A 346 9.50 -0.28 -5.78
CA ASN A 346 10.74 -0.45 -5.02
C ASN A 346 10.48 -0.97 -3.58
N ALA A 347 9.25 -1.24 -3.17
CA ALA A 347 8.94 -1.80 -1.85
C ALA A 347 9.79 -3.05 -1.50
N PRO A 348 10.04 -4.01 -2.43
CA PRO A 348 10.93 -5.14 -2.16
C PRO A 348 12.36 -4.69 -1.81
N TYR A 349 12.87 -3.64 -2.44
CA TYR A 349 14.24 -3.16 -2.18
C TYR A 349 14.34 -2.42 -0.84
N HIS A 350 13.28 -1.74 -0.39
CA HIS A 350 13.21 -1.21 0.97
C HIS A 350 13.39 -2.33 2.00
N ALA A 351 12.69 -3.45 1.81
CA ALA A 351 12.82 -4.62 2.67
C ALA A 351 14.20 -5.29 2.57
N GLY A 352 14.77 -5.38 1.37
CA GLY A 352 16.10 -5.94 1.12
C GLY A 352 17.21 -5.16 1.83
N TYR A 353 17.16 -3.82 1.78
CA TYR A 353 18.09 -3.00 2.57
C TYR A 353 17.88 -3.20 4.07
N ALA A 354 16.65 -3.21 4.55
CA ALA A 354 16.38 -3.52 5.96
C ALA A 354 16.92 -4.90 6.37
N ALA A 355 16.73 -5.92 5.52
CA ALA A 355 17.22 -7.27 5.74
C ALA A 355 18.74 -7.30 5.92
N THR A 356 19.47 -6.63 5.01
CA THR A 356 20.93 -6.56 4.99
C THR A 356 21.49 -5.83 6.21
N TYR A 357 20.76 -4.84 6.71
CA TYR A 357 21.22 -3.97 7.81
C TYR A 357 20.61 -4.34 9.18
N GLY A 358 20.14 -5.58 9.37
CA GLY A 358 19.84 -6.13 10.68
C GLY A 358 18.43 -6.66 10.90
N LEU A 359 17.47 -6.42 9.98
CA LEU A 359 16.14 -7.00 10.10
C LEU A 359 16.13 -8.51 9.80
N GLY A 360 17.02 -8.97 8.88
CA GLY A 360 17.03 -10.33 8.40
C GLY A 360 15.99 -10.60 7.31
N VAL A 361 16.30 -11.56 6.43
CA VAL A 361 15.49 -11.83 5.21
C VAL A 361 14.07 -12.31 5.56
N GLU A 362 13.94 -13.20 6.55
CA GLU A 362 12.63 -13.74 6.94
C GLU A 362 11.69 -12.65 7.46
N GLU A 363 12.18 -11.78 8.35
CA GLU A 363 11.40 -10.68 8.90
C GLU A 363 11.13 -9.59 7.85
N ALA A 364 12.03 -9.38 6.90
CA ALA A 364 11.82 -8.47 5.78
C ALA A 364 10.68 -8.96 4.84
N VAL A 365 10.60 -10.27 4.61
CA VAL A 365 9.43 -10.86 3.90
C VAL A 365 8.16 -10.66 4.71
N LYS A 366 8.17 -10.90 6.02
CA LYS A 366 7.02 -10.65 6.90
C LYS A 366 6.60 -9.19 6.89
N ALA A 367 7.55 -8.25 6.83
CA ALA A 367 7.28 -6.81 6.79
C ALA A 367 6.58 -6.32 5.50
N LEU A 368 6.60 -7.15 4.43
CA LEU A 368 5.86 -6.92 3.20
C LEU A 368 4.64 -7.84 3.01
N THR A 369 4.35 -8.72 3.96
CA THR A 369 3.33 -9.75 3.78
C THR A 369 2.40 -9.86 5.00
N ILE A 370 2.75 -10.72 5.97
CA ILE A 370 1.86 -11.00 7.10
C ILE A 370 1.78 -9.84 8.10
N ASN A 371 2.87 -9.12 8.36
CA ASN A 371 2.84 -8.00 9.30
C ASN A 371 1.85 -6.91 8.90
N PRO A 372 1.88 -6.36 7.66
CA PRO A 372 0.85 -5.41 7.24
C PRO A 372 -0.55 -6.02 7.24
N ALA A 373 -0.70 -7.29 6.86
CA ALA A 373 -2.01 -7.95 6.88
C ALA A 373 -2.59 -8.03 8.31
N GLU A 374 -1.76 -8.27 9.33
CA GLU A 374 -2.16 -8.26 10.73
C GLU A 374 -2.43 -6.85 11.25
N ILE A 375 -1.57 -5.88 10.93
CA ILE A 375 -1.71 -4.47 11.33
C ILE A 375 -3.06 -3.90 10.87
N PHE A 376 -3.45 -4.19 9.63
CA PHE A 376 -4.70 -3.70 9.04
C PHE A 376 -5.89 -4.66 9.21
N GLY A 377 -5.71 -5.80 9.91
CA GLY A 377 -6.80 -6.72 10.25
C GLY A 377 -7.34 -7.51 9.06
N VAL A 378 -6.48 -7.88 8.11
CA VAL A 378 -6.84 -8.67 6.91
C VAL A 378 -6.04 -9.98 6.80
N SER A 379 -5.38 -10.40 7.86
CA SER A 379 -4.52 -11.60 7.88
C SER A 379 -5.30 -12.91 7.74
N ASP A 380 -6.62 -12.88 7.93
CA ASP A 380 -7.52 -13.98 7.62
C ASP A 380 -7.63 -14.28 6.12
N ARG A 381 -7.31 -13.30 5.28
CA ARG A 381 -7.45 -13.36 3.81
C ARG A 381 -6.13 -13.20 3.06
N LEU A 382 -5.15 -12.48 3.62
CA LEU A 382 -3.94 -12.01 2.93
C LEU A 382 -2.68 -12.29 3.77
N GLY A 383 -1.51 -12.06 3.19
CA GLY A 383 -0.22 -12.00 3.88
C GLY A 383 0.51 -13.33 4.02
N SER A 384 -0.07 -14.46 3.64
CA SER A 384 0.60 -15.77 3.64
C SER A 384 -0.02 -16.71 2.60
N LEU A 385 0.70 -17.79 2.27
CA LEU A 385 0.20 -18.85 1.40
C LEU A 385 -0.42 -19.95 2.28
N GLU A 386 -1.74 -19.88 2.44
CA GLU A 386 -2.53 -20.85 3.21
C GLU A 386 -3.84 -21.16 2.48
N GLU A 387 -4.34 -22.39 2.68
CA GLU A 387 -5.62 -22.82 2.16
C GLU A 387 -6.77 -21.90 2.63
N GLY A 388 -7.61 -21.50 1.70
CA GLY A 388 -8.75 -20.61 1.94
C GLY A 388 -8.46 -19.13 1.84
N LYS A 389 -7.19 -18.70 1.88
CA LYS A 389 -6.81 -17.30 1.64
C LYS A 389 -6.93 -16.92 0.17
N GLN A 390 -6.93 -15.63 -0.11
CA GLN A 390 -6.95 -15.12 -1.48
C GLN A 390 -5.66 -15.50 -2.21
N ALA A 391 -5.80 -15.88 -3.46
CA ALA A 391 -4.68 -16.25 -4.30
C ALA A 391 -3.98 -15.00 -4.86
N ASN A 392 -3.28 -14.31 -3.94
CA ASN A 392 -2.42 -13.17 -4.21
C ASN A 392 -0.97 -13.62 -3.96
N LEU A 393 -0.25 -13.89 -5.04
CA LEU A 393 1.08 -14.46 -4.98
C LEU A 393 1.87 -14.15 -6.26
N PHE A 394 3.17 -14.36 -6.21
CA PHE A 394 4.02 -14.25 -7.39
C PHE A 394 5.05 -15.38 -7.46
N ILE A 395 5.58 -15.60 -8.66
CA ILE A 395 6.67 -16.53 -8.96
C ILE A 395 7.89 -15.71 -9.38
N SER A 396 9.04 -15.95 -8.75
CA SER A 396 10.33 -15.33 -9.06
C SER A 396 11.40 -16.37 -9.40
N ASP A 397 12.39 -15.99 -10.19
CA ASP A 397 13.55 -16.81 -10.51
C ASP A 397 14.67 -16.74 -9.45
N GLY A 398 14.47 -15.96 -8.38
CA GLY A 398 15.41 -15.78 -7.29
C GLY A 398 14.82 -15.03 -6.11
N ASP A 399 15.70 -14.47 -5.27
CA ASP A 399 15.33 -13.63 -4.14
C ASP A 399 14.70 -12.32 -4.65
N PRO A 400 13.43 -11.99 -4.32
CA PRO A 400 12.76 -10.81 -4.80
C PRO A 400 13.33 -9.47 -4.28
N PHE A 401 14.27 -9.52 -3.33
CA PHE A 401 14.99 -8.35 -2.82
C PHE A 401 16.19 -7.97 -3.70
N GLU A 402 16.59 -8.87 -4.60
CA GLU A 402 17.72 -8.64 -5.51
C GLU A 402 17.23 -8.00 -6.82
N PRO A 403 17.84 -6.86 -7.27
CA PRO A 403 17.42 -6.16 -8.49
C PRO A 403 17.55 -6.98 -9.77
N MET A 404 18.37 -8.03 -9.77
CA MET A 404 18.54 -8.94 -10.92
C MET A 404 17.49 -10.04 -11.00
N THR A 405 16.68 -10.22 -9.95
CA THR A 405 15.61 -11.21 -9.91
C THR A 405 14.45 -10.79 -10.80
N THR A 406 13.94 -11.71 -11.57
CA THR A 406 12.77 -11.52 -12.42
C THR A 406 11.53 -12.06 -11.74
N ILE A 407 10.49 -11.23 -11.61
CA ILE A 407 9.16 -11.69 -11.27
C ILE A 407 8.50 -12.19 -12.56
N GLU A 408 8.36 -13.51 -12.70
CA GLU A 408 7.89 -14.12 -13.93
C GLU A 408 6.37 -14.14 -14.05
N GLN A 409 5.67 -14.26 -12.91
CA GLN A 409 4.22 -14.30 -12.90
C GLN A 409 3.67 -13.75 -11.60
N VAL A 410 2.58 -13.02 -11.72
CA VAL A 410 1.81 -12.48 -10.59
C VAL A 410 0.37 -12.98 -10.68
N PHE A 411 -0.18 -13.35 -9.52
CA PHE A 411 -1.60 -13.64 -9.35
C PHE A 411 -2.20 -12.64 -8.36
N ILE A 412 -3.35 -12.06 -8.70
CA ILE A 412 -4.13 -11.19 -7.84
C ILE A 412 -5.57 -11.68 -7.84
N ARG A 413 -6.08 -12.10 -6.70
CA ARG A 413 -7.37 -12.77 -6.54
C ARG A 413 -7.54 -13.94 -7.54
N GLY A 414 -6.48 -14.72 -7.72
CA GLY A 414 -6.46 -15.85 -8.63
C GLY A 414 -6.43 -15.50 -10.12
N TYR A 415 -6.49 -14.21 -10.47
CA TYR A 415 -6.26 -13.77 -11.83
C TYR A 415 -4.77 -13.84 -12.15
N LYS A 416 -4.42 -14.61 -13.16
CA LYS A 416 -3.07 -14.64 -13.74
C LYS A 416 -2.83 -13.35 -14.52
N ILE A 417 -2.05 -12.44 -13.94
CA ILE A 417 -1.84 -11.10 -14.47
C ILE A 417 -0.85 -11.13 -15.64
N PRO A 418 -1.15 -10.49 -16.78
CA PRO A 418 -0.17 -10.27 -17.83
C PRO A 418 1.02 -9.45 -17.30
N MET A 419 2.26 -9.95 -17.52
CA MET A 419 3.49 -9.29 -17.06
C MET A 419 3.92 -8.17 -17.99
N VAL A 420 2.97 -7.24 -18.25
CA VAL A 420 3.14 -6.10 -19.16
C VAL A 420 2.90 -4.80 -18.40
N SER A 421 3.84 -3.87 -18.54
CA SER A 421 3.74 -2.51 -18.02
C SER A 421 4.19 -1.52 -19.08
N ARG A 422 3.96 -0.23 -18.87
CA ARG A 422 4.50 0.81 -19.76
C ARG A 422 6.01 0.72 -19.93
N HIS A 423 6.73 0.36 -18.85
CA HIS A 423 8.18 0.20 -18.91
C HIS A 423 8.60 -0.97 -19.80
N THR A 424 7.96 -2.13 -19.68
CA THR A 424 8.27 -3.30 -20.52
C THR A 424 7.92 -3.01 -21.98
N GLN A 425 6.81 -2.34 -22.26
CA GLN A 425 6.41 -1.95 -23.61
C GLN A 425 7.41 -0.98 -24.26
N LEU A 426 7.83 0.05 -23.51
CA LEU A 426 8.84 0.98 -24.00
C LEU A 426 10.18 0.27 -24.21
N TYR A 427 10.59 -0.61 -23.32
CA TYR A 427 11.80 -1.40 -23.48
C TYR A 427 11.78 -2.21 -24.78
N GLU A 428 10.70 -2.96 -25.04
CA GLU A 428 10.52 -3.74 -26.29
C GLU A 428 10.52 -2.83 -27.52
N GLU A 429 9.83 -1.69 -27.46
CA GLU A 429 9.79 -0.72 -28.55
C GLU A 429 11.20 -0.20 -28.87
N TYR A 430 11.98 0.21 -27.84
CA TYR A 430 13.32 0.75 -28.04
C TYR A 430 14.33 -0.32 -28.49
N LEU A 431 14.20 -1.54 -27.97
CA LEU A 431 15.06 -2.67 -28.35
C LEU A 431 14.89 -3.02 -29.82
N ASN A 432 13.68 -2.93 -30.36
CA ASN A 432 13.34 -3.32 -31.72
C ASN A 432 13.36 -2.13 -32.71
N ARG A 433 13.75 -0.91 -32.28
CA ARG A 433 13.92 0.20 -33.20
C ARG A 433 15.06 -0.08 -34.17
N ASP A 434 14.77 0.03 -35.47
CA ASP A 434 15.83 0.07 -36.48
C ASP A 434 16.77 1.22 -36.16
N ALA A 435 18.09 0.95 -36.17
CA ALA A 435 19.05 1.99 -36.08
C ALA A 435 18.78 2.97 -37.24
N VAL A 436 18.52 4.24 -36.94
CA VAL A 436 18.35 5.27 -37.96
C VAL A 436 19.60 5.20 -38.82
N LYS A 437 19.44 4.72 -40.06
CA LYS A 437 20.51 4.75 -41.05
C LYS A 437 20.75 6.22 -41.41
N ASN A 438 21.81 6.79 -40.83
CA ASN A 438 22.32 8.09 -41.24
C ASN A 438 22.88 8.01 -42.68
#